data_5da98b2fd3d7d321a294eb7942b12920
#
_entry.id   5da98b2fd3d7d321a294eb7942b12920
#
_cell.length_a   1.000
_cell.length_b   1.000
_cell.length_c   1.000
_cell.angle_alpha   90.00
_cell.angle_beta   90.00
_cell.angle_gamma   90.00
#
_symmetry.space_group_name_H-M   'P 1'
#
loop_
_entity.id
_entity.type
_entity.pdbx_description
1 polymer ?
#
loop_
_entity_poly.entity_id
_entity_poly.type
_entity_poly.pdbx_seq_one_letter_code
_entity_poly.pdbx_strand_id
1 'polypeptide(L)'
;MRRTHHRAALVVLALLAVPPLAGPLPGTVAPVAAAASEPSPAVDIRARIEAVPGMRVTAEMPAASGYRFFELAYRQPVDHRHPASGTFEQRLTLLHRSAQQPMVLYTSGYDLVTSPDFRSEPTGLVDGNQIVTEQRFFGESRPSQVDWSKLDIWQAASDHHRLIEALKPLYGGPWISTGVSKGGMASVYHRRFYPHDVDGTVVYSAPNNVDDADDSAYDTFLANVGTPACRASLEAVQREALLRRDEMVARYEEWAAGEGRTFTVIGGADRAYELAVLRAVPMYWQYGDPLCTGVPDPTASTEELYTWLDRTSGLANYTDGTLTPLTPYFYQLGTQLGYPQYSTAHLTGLLRYPGIQEVRTYVSRDIPLRFQPHAMADIDRWVRKDGSRLLFVYGENDAATAERFRLGPGSRDARIDIAPDTNHRARIASLNAEDAADATATVRRWAGQ
;
A
#
# COMPACT_ATOMS: atom_id res chain seq x y z
N MET A 1 -41.90 13.37 -39.68
CA MET A 1 -43.24 14.02 -39.59
C MET A 1 -43.26 14.91 -38.36
N ARG A 2 -43.42 16.22 -38.63
CA ARG A 2 -44.12 17.33 -37.93
C ARG A 2 -43.99 17.34 -36.38
N ARG A 3 -43.22 18.26 -35.80
CA ARG A 3 -43.48 19.67 -35.42
C ARG A 3 -44.72 19.81 -34.51
N THR A 4 -44.54 20.36 -33.31
CA THR A 4 -45.09 21.71 -33.00
C THR A 4 -44.49 22.29 -31.71
N HIS A 5 -44.11 23.54 -31.81
CA HIS A 5 -43.72 24.48 -30.74
C HIS A 5 -44.95 25.04 -30.03
N HIS A 6 -44.82 25.44 -28.76
CA HIS A 6 -45.59 26.56 -28.23
C HIS A 6 -44.73 27.44 -27.33
N ARG A 7 -44.65 28.71 -27.73
CA ARG A 7 -44.20 29.90 -26.99
C ARG A 7 -45.40 30.57 -26.32
N ALA A 8 -45.23 31.18 -25.17
CA ALA A 8 -46.00 32.32 -24.68
C ALA A 8 -45.13 32.98 -23.60
N ALA A 9 -44.63 34.13 -23.70
CA ALA A 9 -45.10 35.50 -23.88
C ALA A 9 -45.23 36.20 -22.49
N LEU A 10 -44.38 37.22 -22.37
CA LEU A 10 -44.30 38.22 -21.28
C LEU A 10 -45.60 39.01 -21.11
N VAL A 11 -45.82 39.46 -19.86
CA VAL A 11 -46.56 40.74 -19.62
C VAL A 11 -45.78 41.57 -18.59
N VAL A 12 -45.42 42.76 -19.03
CA VAL A 12 -44.84 43.86 -18.23
C VAL A 12 -46.00 44.75 -17.78
N LEU A 13 -46.04 45.13 -16.53
CA LEU A 13 -46.89 46.24 -16.07
C LEU A 13 -46.01 47.29 -15.38
N ALA A 14 -45.94 48.45 -16.01
CA ALA A 14 -45.36 49.67 -15.45
C ALA A 14 -46.45 50.47 -14.72
N LEU A 15 -46.17 50.97 -13.56
CA LEU A 15 -46.97 51.99 -12.88
C LEU A 15 -46.07 53.18 -12.53
N LEU A 16 -46.41 54.32 -13.14
CA LEU A 16 -45.88 55.64 -12.88
C LEU A 16 -46.54 56.24 -11.63
N ALA A 17 -45.77 56.83 -10.74
CA ALA A 17 -46.26 57.80 -9.78
C ALA A 17 -45.28 58.96 -9.59
N VAL A 18 -45.79 60.15 -9.62
CA VAL A 18 -45.16 61.52 -9.62
C VAL A 18 -44.84 61.96 -8.21
N PRO A 19 -43.77 62.78 -7.97
CA PRO A 19 -43.30 63.15 -6.66
C PRO A 19 -43.96 64.40 -6.06
N PRO A 20 -43.89 64.65 -4.76
CA PRO A 20 -44.00 65.99 -4.20
C PRO A 20 -42.62 66.55 -3.82
N LEU A 21 -42.48 67.84 -4.10
CA LEU A 21 -41.41 68.74 -3.68
C LEU A 21 -41.42 69.00 -2.16
N ALA A 22 -40.25 68.86 -1.51
CA ALA A 22 -40.01 69.51 -0.21
C ALA A 22 -38.51 69.89 -0.08
N GLY A 23 -38.26 71.05 0.46
CA GLY A 23 -37.03 71.80 0.44
C GLY A 23 -35.94 71.34 1.43
N PRO A 24 -34.84 72.08 1.57
CA PRO A 24 -33.58 71.60 2.07
C PRO A 24 -33.50 71.55 3.60
N LEU A 25 -32.95 70.47 4.13
CA LEU A 25 -32.48 70.35 5.52
C LEU A 25 -30.99 70.06 5.55
N PRO A 26 -30.27 70.46 6.66
CA PRO A 26 -28.83 70.62 6.66
C PRO A 26 -28.04 69.32 6.83
N GLY A 27 -26.91 69.33 6.24
CA GLY A 27 -25.68 68.51 6.37
C GLY A 27 -25.70 67.25 7.23
N THR A 28 -25.80 66.09 6.55
CA THR A 28 -25.32 64.84 7.10
C THR A 28 -24.04 64.46 6.41
N VAL A 29 -22.97 64.33 7.24
CA VAL A 29 -21.65 63.79 6.83
C VAL A 29 -21.90 62.36 6.37
N ALA A 30 -21.67 62.06 5.10
CA ALA A 30 -21.70 60.69 4.58
C ALA A 30 -20.62 59.84 5.29
N PRO A 31 -20.94 58.62 5.75
CA PRO A 31 -19.90 57.72 6.20
C PRO A 31 -19.02 57.35 5.00
N VAL A 32 -17.72 57.57 5.13
CA VAL A 32 -16.71 57.06 4.21
C VAL A 32 -16.89 55.54 4.22
N ALA A 33 -17.38 54.97 3.09
CA ALA A 33 -17.38 53.54 2.89
C ALA A 33 -15.92 53.07 3.02
N ALA A 34 -15.67 52.30 4.09
CA ALA A 34 -14.41 51.56 4.19
C ALA A 34 -14.33 50.67 2.96
N ALA A 35 -13.37 50.92 2.09
CA ALA A 35 -13.04 50.05 0.99
C ALA A 35 -12.81 48.67 1.59
N ALA A 36 -13.68 47.70 1.26
CA ALA A 36 -13.43 46.32 1.57
C ALA A 36 -12.07 45.98 0.95
N SER A 37 -11.06 45.71 1.78
CA SER A 37 -9.79 45.22 1.33
C SER A 37 -10.03 43.98 0.50
N GLU A 38 -9.65 43.98 -0.77
CA GLU A 38 -9.65 42.78 -1.60
C GLU A 38 -8.92 41.67 -0.84
N PRO A 39 -9.46 40.44 -0.80
CA PRO A 39 -8.76 39.37 -0.14
C PRO A 39 -7.39 39.21 -0.80
N SER A 40 -6.35 39.30 0.01
CA SER A 40 -4.98 39.06 -0.45
C SER A 40 -4.95 37.77 -1.25
N PRO A 41 -4.35 37.71 -2.45
CA PRO A 41 -4.34 36.48 -3.24
C PRO A 41 -3.80 35.33 -2.36
N ALA A 42 -4.58 34.25 -2.27
CA ALA A 42 -4.18 33.08 -1.49
C ALA A 42 -2.81 32.60 -1.94
N VAL A 43 -1.86 32.49 -1.02
CA VAL A 43 -0.51 32.01 -1.33
C VAL A 43 -0.61 30.64 -1.99
N ASP A 44 0.04 30.48 -3.14
CA ASP A 44 0.05 29.24 -3.92
C ASP A 44 0.46 28.04 -3.06
N ILE A 45 -0.18 26.90 -3.25
CA ILE A 45 0.07 25.70 -2.44
C ILE A 45 1.52 25.22 -2.54
N ARG A 46 2.18 25.37 -3.70
CA ARG A 46 3.59 25.03 -3.86
C ARG A 46 4.46 25.88 -2.91
N ALA A 47 4.25 27.18 -2.87
CA ALA A 47 4.99 28.07 -1.98
C ALA A 47 4.75 27.74 -0.49
N ARG A 48 3.52 27.33 -0.14
CA ARG A 48 3.19 26.88 1.22
C ARG A 48 3.91 25.57 1.57
N ILE A 49 4.02 24.63 0.64
CA ILE A 49 4.75 23.37 0.82
C ILE A 49 6.25 23.66 0.99
N GLU A 50 6.82 24.51 0.14
CA GLU A 50 8.24 24.88 0.20
C GLU A 50 8.60 25.64 1.50
N ALA A 51 7.62 26.29 2.13
CA ALA A 51 7.79 26.96 3.42
C ALA A 51 7.81 25.99 4.62
N VAL A 52 7.45 24.71 4.44
CA VAL A 52 7.52 23.69 5.50
C VAL A 52 8.98 23.37 5.81
N PRO A 53 9.46 23.52 7.06
CA PRO A 53 10.85 23.26 7.39
C PRO A 53 11.29 21.83 7.04
N GLY A 54 12.32 21.69 6.21
CA GLY A 54 12.85 20.41 5.76
C GLY A 54 12.11 19.77 4.58
N MET A 55 11.06 20.42 4.06
CA MET A 55 10.36 20.00 2.85
C MET A 55 10.97 20.71 1.63
N ARG A 56 11.05 19.99 0.52
CA ARG A 56 11.51 20.50 -0.77
C ARG A 56 10.64 19.95 -1.90
N VAL A 57 10.14 20.81 -2.77
CA VAL A 57 9.50 20.38 -4.02
C VAL A 57 10.61 20.04 -5.02
N THR A 58 10.67 18.81 -5.48
CA THR A 58 11.66 18.31 -6.44
C THR A 58 11.15 18.40 -7.87
N ALA A 59 9.85 18.18 -8.07
CA ALA A 59 9.18 18.35 -9.35
C ALA A 59 7.71 18.69 -9.16
N GLU A 60 7.12 19.29 -10.19
CA GLU A 60 5.68 19.39 -10.36
C GLU A 60 5.34 18.89 -11.76
N MET A 61 4.41 17.94 -11.87
CA MET A 61 4.05 17.30 -13.12
C MET A 61 2.56 17.49 -13.45
N PRO A 62 2.19 17.45 -14.72
CA PRO A 62 0.78 17.45 -15.11
C PRO A 62 0.00 16.33 -14.40
N ALA A 63 -1.21 16.63 -13.97
CA ALA A 63 -2.13 15.70 -13.35
C ALA A 63 -3.53 15.82 -13.94
N ALA A 64 -4.45 14.93 -13.57
CA ALA A 64 -5.83 15.01 -13.98
C ALA A 64 -6.45 16.35 -13.57
N SER A 65 -7.47 16.82 -14.34
CA SER A 65 -8.16 18.09 -14.09
C SER A 65 -8.62 18.21 -12.63
N GLY A 66 -8.35 19.37 -12.03
CA GLY A 66 -8.66 19.66 -10.64
C GLY A 66 -7.64 19.16 -9.63
N TYR A 67 -6.51 18.58 -10.09
CA TYR A 67 -5.39 18.15 -9.24
C TYR A 67 -4.09 18.80 -9.67
N ARG A 68 -3.15 18.89 -8.73
CA ARG A 68 -1.74 19.17 -8.96
C ARG A 68 -0.91 18.04 -8.37
N PHE A 69 0.12 17.61 -9.06
CA PHE A 69 1.00 16.52 -8.61
C PHE A 69 2.41 17.05 -8.36
N PHE A 70 2.91 16.78 -7.16
CA PHE A 70 4.25 17.17 -6.73
C PHE A 70 5.07 15.94 -6.33
N GLU A 71 6.31 15.91 -6.75
CA GLU A 71 7.34 15.10 -6.11
C GLU A 71 8.03 15.93 -5.04
N LEU A 72 8.22 15.34 -3.88
CA LEU A 72 8.74 16.02 -2.69
C LEU A 72 9.87 15.20 -2.06
N ALA A 73 10.76 15.92 -1.37
CA ALA A 73 11.74 15.33 -0.45
C ALA A 73 11.56 15.97 0.93
N TYR A 74 11.50 15.14 1.97
CA TYR A 74 11.36 15.60 3.34
C TYR A 74 12.51 15.09 4.21
N ARG A 75 13.15 15.98 4.96
CA ARG A 75 14.29 15.65 5.82
C ARG A 75 13.83 14.89 7.07
N GLN A 76 14.23 13.62 7.16
CA GLN A 76 13.95 12.73 8.26
C GLN A 76 15.21 12.42 9.06
N PRO A 77 15.12 12.23 10.40
CA PRO A 77 16.23 11.70 11.18
C PRO A 77 16.55 10.25 10.79
N VAL A 78 17.82 9.91 10.76
CA VAL A 78 18.25 8.50 10.64
C VAL A 78 17.71 7.70 11.83
N ASP A 79 17.76 8.28 13.02
CA ASP A 79 17.24 7.69 14.25
C ASP A 79 16.33 8.68 14.98
N HIS A 80 15.03 8.38 15.05
CA HIS A 80 14.06 9.23 15.76
C HIS A 80 14.26 9.24 17.28
N ARG A 81 14.99 8.23 17.85
CA ARG A 81 15.37 8.22 19.28
C ARG A 81 16.54 9.16 19.56
N HIS A 82 17.37 9.43 18.54
CA HIS A 82 18.54 10.31 18.60
C HIS A 82 18.59 11.21 17.35
N PRO A 83 17.69 12.21 17.22
CA PRO A 83 17.55 12.99 15.96
C PRO A 83 18.81 13.75 15.52
N ALA A 84 19.76 13.97 16.45
CA ALA A 84 21.05 14.62 16.15
C ALA A 84 22.07 13.68 15.48
N SER A 85 21.78 12.36 15.35
CA SER A 85 22.73 11.38 14.78
C SER A 85 22.84 11.41 13.25
N GLY A 86 22.13 12.31 12.59
CA GLY A 86 22.12 12.48 11.14
C GLY A 86 20.73 12.46 10.55
N THR A 87 20.65 12.83 9.28
CA THR A 87 19.39 12.89 8.54
C THR A 87 19.51 12.24 7.16
N PHE A 88 18.39 11.87 6.57
CA PHE A 88 18.25 11.50 5.17
C PHE A 88 17.07 12.22 4.54
N GLU A 89 16.98 12.27 3.22
CA GLU A 89 15.82 12.78 2.52
C GLU A 89 14.88 11.61 2.22
N GLN A 90 13.65 11.65 2.76
CA GLN A 90 12.58 10.74 2.42
C GLN A 90 11.84 11.30 1.21
N ARG A 91 11.69 10.50 0.15
CA ARG A 91 10.90 10.85 -1.02
C ARG A 91 9.42 10.57 -0.79
N LEU A 92 8.58 11.43 -1.33
CA LEU A 92 7.14 11.26 -1.32
C LEU A 92 6.51 11.96 -2.52
N THR A 93 5.29 11.59 -2.86
CA THR A 93 4.47 12.34 -3.81
C THR A 93 3.26 12.92 -3.12
N LEU A 94 2.78 14.05 -3.64
CA LEU A 94 1.56 14.71 -3.18
C LEU A 94 0.66 14.99 -4.40
N LEU A 95 -0.49 14.35 -4.41
CA LEU A 95 -1.61 14.68 -5.30
C LEU A 95 -2.51 15.66 -4.55
N HIS A 96 -2.41 16.94 -4.88
CA HIS A 96 -3.15 18.02 -4.24
C HIS A 96 -4.46 18.28 -4.96
N ARG A 97 -5.58 18.20 -4.24
CA ARG A 97 -6.93 18.57 -4.69
C ARG A 97 -7.32 19.96 -4.17
N SER A 98 -7.30 20.10 -2.86
CA SER A 98 -7.63 21.33 -2.14
C SER A 98 -7.19 21.21 -0.67
N ALA A 99 -6.80 22.32 -0.05
CA ALA A 99 -6.42 22.33 1.37
C ALA A 99 -7.59 21.99 2.32
N GLN A 100 -8.82 22.08 1.87
CA GLN A 100 -10.04 21.79 2.63
C GLN A 100 -10.52 20.34 2.47
N GLN A 101 -10.06 19.63 1.44
CA GLN A 101 -10.43 18.23 1.21
C GLN A 101 -9.66 17.29 2.16
N PRO A 102 -10.22 16.10 2.48
CA PRO A 102 -9.53 15.11 3.27
C PRO A 102 -8.17 14.74 2.68
N MET A 103 -7.24 14.33 3.54
CA MET A 103 -5.93 13.82 3.14
C MET A 103 -5.87 12.30 3.31
N VAL A 104 -5.43 11.59 2.29
CA VAL A 104 -5.15 10.16 2.34
C VAL A 104 -3.65 9.95 2.34
N LEU A 105 -3.11 9.39 3.41
CA LEU A 105 -1.73 8.93 3.50
C LEU A 105 -1.65 7.48 3.02
N TYR A 106 -1.08 7.28 1.84
CA TYR A 106 -0.78 5.95 1.31
C TYR A 106 0.63 5.52 1.72
N THR A 107 0.71 4.57 2.63
CA THR A 107 1.97 3.97 3.06
C THR A 107 2.34 2.87 2.07
N SER A 108 3.25 3.12 1.12
CA SER A 108 3.62 2.11 0.12
C SER A 108 4.21 0.85 0.77
N GLY A 109 5.00 1.05 1.81
CA GLY A 109 5.76 -0.01 2.45
C GLY A 109 7.03 -0.41 1.68
N TYR A 110 7.22 0.13 0.47
CA TYR A 110 8.30 -0.15 -0.48
C TYR A 110 8.78 1.14 -1.14
N ASP A 111 9.18 1.04 -2.42
CA ASP A 111 9.54 2.16 -3.29
C ASP A 111 8.38 3.14 -3.51
N LEU A 112 8.71 4.32 -4.02
CA LEU A 112 7.76 5.38 -4.31
C LEU A 112 6.94 5.09 -5.56
N VAL A 113 5.63 5.30 -5.48
CA VAL A 113 4.77 5.37 -6.67
C VAL A 113 4.76 6.81 -7.16
N THR A 114 5.32 7.04 -8.34
CA THR A 114 5.50 8.38 -8.95
C THR A 114 4.47 8.70 -10.04
N SER A 115 3.48 7.85 -10.29
CA SER A 115 2.45 8.10 -11.29
C SER A 115 1.47 9.17 -10.84
N PRO A 116 1.30 10.28 -11.59
CA PRO A 116 0.28 11.29 -11.30
C PRO A 116 -1.17 10.78 -11.43
N ASP A 117 -1.36 9.65 -12.10
CA ASP A 117 -2.67 9.02 -12.27
C ASP A 117 -3.02 8.04 -11.15
N PHE A 118 -2.05 7.70 -10.30
CA PHE A 118 -2.28 6.77 -9.20
C PHE A 118 -3.14 7.39 -8.11
N ARG A 119 -4.28 6.79 -7.87
CA ARG A 119 -5.16 7.08 -6.72
C ARG A 119 -5.48 5.79 -5.98
N SER A 120 -5.23 5.79 -4.69
CA SER A 120 -5.71 4.71 -3.83
C SER A 120 -7.24 4.72 -3.80
N GLU A 121 -7.85 3.58 -3.53
CA GLU A 121 -9.32 3.50 -3.46
C GLU A 121 -9.91 4.49 -2.44
N PRO A 122 -9.38 4.63 -1.19
CA PRO A 122 -9.87 5.66 -0.27
C PRO A 122 -9.76 7.08 -0.82
N THR A 123 -8.70 7.43 -1.55
CA THR A 123 -8.58 8.74 -2.20
C THR A 123 -9.71 9.00 -3.18
N GLY A 124 -10.07 7.99 -3.99
CA GLY A 124 -11.20 8.08 -4.91
C GLY A 124 -12.54 8.19 -4.19
N LEU A 125 -12.75 7.41 -3.12
CA LEU A 125 -13.98 7.40 -2.35
C LEU A 125 -14.31 8.73 -1.67
N VAL A 126 -13.27 9.49 -1.24
CA VAL A 126 -13.43 10.75 -0.51
C VAL A 126 -13.14 12.00 -1.37
N ASP A 127 -12.84 11.85 -2.66
CA ASP A 127 -12.38 12.91 -3.57
C ASP A 127 -11.30 13.80 -2.93
N GLY A 128 -10.34 13.16 -2.26
CA GLY A 128 -9.37 13.79 -1.38
C GLY A 128 -8.02 14.09 -2.02
N ASN A 129 -7.15 14.67 -1.21
CA ASN A 129 -5.70 14.75 -1.48
C ASN A 129 -5.05 13.38 -1.19
N GLN A 130 -3.88 13.13 -1.76
CA GLN A 130 -3.12 11.90 -1.46
C GLN A 130 -1.64 12.19 -1.28
N ILE A 131 -1.05 11.64 -0.23
CA ILE A 131 0.40 11.53 -0.06
C ILE A 131 0.77 10.05 -0.24
N VAL A 132 1.79 9.78 -1.04
CA VAL A 132 2.43 8.46 -1.12
C VAL A 132 3.84 8.59 -0.58
N THR A 133 4.23 7.73 0.35
CA THR A 133 5.55 7.77 0.97
C THR A 133 6.43 6.63 0.47
N GLU A 134 7.68 6.92 0.10
CA GLU A 134 8.70 5.89 -0.01
C GLU A 134 9.11 5.43 1.39
N GLN A 135 9.17 4.12 1.61
CA GLN A 135 9.61 3.56 2.89
C GLN A 135 11.10 3.86 3.12
N ARG A 136 11.48 4.21 4.37
CA ARG A 136 12.92 4.34 4.70
C ARG A 136 13.71 3.10 4.26
N PHE A 137 14.93 3.29 3.78
CA PHE A 137 15.85 2.31 3.20
C PHE A 137 15.47 1.80 1.81
N PHE A 138 14.32 2.17 1.26
CA PHE A 138 13.97 1.88 -0.14
C PHE A 138 14.40 3.01 -1.06
N GLY A 139 14.62 2.68 -2.33
CA GLY A 139 14.98 3.63 -3.37
C GLY A 139 16.08 4.61 -2.93
N GLU A 140 15.77 5.90 -3.02
CA GLU A 140 16.66 6.98 -2.59
C GLU A 140 16.41 7.42 -1.12
N SER A 141 15.33 6.93 -0.47
CA SER A 141 14.98 7.24 0.91
C SER A 141 15.84 6.49 1.93
N ARG A 142 17.15 6.56 1.74
CA ARG A 142 18.09 5.83 2.62
C ARG A 142 19.20 6.72 3.16
N PRO A 143 19.61 6.49 4.42
CA PRO A 143 20.80 7.15 4.98
C PRO A 143 22.06 6.82 4.19
N SER A 144 22.97 7.80 4.06
CA SER A 144 24.25 7.60 3.38
C SER A 144 25.14 6.54 4.07
N GLN A 145 25.01 6.42 5.39
CA GLN A 145 25.60 5.32 6.16
C GLN A 145 24.47 4.38 6.59
N VAL A 146 24.53 3.14 6.10
CA VAL A 146 23.48 2.15 6.33
C VAL A 146 23.71 1.49 7.68
N ASP A 147 22.87 1.82 8.67
CA ASP A 147 22.69 1.08 9.92
C ASP A 147 21.33 0.38 9.88
N TRP A 148 21.32 -0.91 9.56
CA TRP A 148 20.12 -1.72 9.45
C TRP A 148 19.27 -1.72 10.72
N SER A 149 19.87 -1.49 11.91
CA SER A 149 19.11 -1.40 13.16
C SER A 149 18.12 -0.21 13.19
N LYS A 150 18.23 0.74 12.26
CA LYS A 150 17.32 1.88 12.12
C LYS A 150 16.17 1.59 11.14
N LEU A 151 16.11 0.39 10.59
CA LEU A 151 14.97 -0.09 9.80
C LEU A 151 14.07 -0.96 10.69
N ASP A 152 13.43 -0.35 11.66
CA ASP A 152 12.41 -0.98 12.49
C ASP A 152 11.01 -0.35 12.24
N ILE A 153 9.94 -1.05 12.67
CA ILE A 153 8.56 -0.60 12.43
C ILE A 153 8.24 0.70 13.18
N TRP A 154 8.88 0.96 14.32
CA TRP A 154 8.67 2.20 15.05
C TRP A 154 9.35 3.39 14.35
N GLN A 155 10.56 3.22 13.82
CA GLN A 155 11.24 4.25 13.04
C GLN A 155 10.41 4.62 11.79
N ALA A 156 9.89 3.62 11.08
CA ALA A 156 9.04 3.84 9.91
C ALA A 156 7.72 4.54 10.25
N ALA A 157 7.09 4.18 11.36
CA ALA A 157 5.91 4.87 11.87
C ALA A 157 6.21 6.32 12.25
N SER A 158 7.39 6.58 12.82
CA SER A 158 7.83 7.93 13.21
C SER A 158 8.11 8.82 12.02
N ASP A 159 8.54 8.26 10.87
CA ASP A 159 8.63 9.01 9.62
C ASP A 159 7.25 9.53 9.19
N HIS A 160 6.24 8.66 9.21
CA HIS A 160 4.86 9.04 8.87
C HIS A 160 4.32 10.10 9.82
N HIS A 161 4.52 9.90 11.14
CA HIS A 161 4.11 10.86 12.16
C HIS A 161 4.68 12.26 11.88
N ARG A 162 5.99 12.38 11.68
CA ARG A 162 6.62 13.68 11.42
C ARG A 162 6.14 14.32 10.13
N LEU A 163 5.85 13.51 9.11
CA LEU A 163 5.30 14.01 7.84
C LEU A 163 3.89 14.57 8.06
N ILE A 164 3.04 13.87 8.82
CA ILE A 164 1.70 14.32 9.17
C ILE A 164 1.77 15.63 9.95
N GLU A 165 2.58 15.70 11.00
CA GLU A 165 2.79 16.92 11.82
C GLU A 165 3.21 18.10 10.95
N ALA A 166 4.11 17.88 9.98
CA ALA A 166 4.60 18.93 9.08
C ALA A 166 3.53 19.45 8.11
N LEU A 167 2.59 18.60 7.67
CA LEU A 167 1.62 18.94 6.63
C LEU A 167 0.22 19.27 7.17
N LYS A 168 -0.15 18.84 8.37
CA LYS A 168 -1.46 19.20 9.00
C LYS A 168 -1.73 20.70 9.03
N PRO A 169 -0.76 21.61 9.25
CA PRO A 169 -1.01 23.05 9.15
C PRO A 169 -1.44 23.55 7.78
N LEU A 170 -1.14 22.78 6.72
CA LEU A 170 -1.56 23.08 5.34
C LEU A 170 -2.90 22.43 4.99
N TYR A 171 -3.20 21.27 5.59
CA TYR A 171 -4.34 20.40 5.28
C TYR A 171 -5.12 20.12 6.57
N GLY A 172 -6.01 21.03 6.92
CA GLY A 172 -6.77 20.96 8.19
C GLY A 172 -7.97 20.02 8.18
N GLY A 173 -8.27 19.37 7.05
CA GLY A 173 -9.32 18.36 6.94
C GLY A 173 -8.95 17.03 7.63
N PRO A 174 -9.89 16.07 7.68
CA PRO A 174 -9.62 14.73 8.19
C PRO A 174 -8.53 14.00 7.44
N TRP A 175 -7.82 13.11 8.13
CA TRP A 175 -6.74 12.29 7.59
C TRP A 175 -7.09 10.81 7.65
N ILE A 176 -6.93 10.10 6.55
CA ILE A 176 -7.09 8.64 6.44
C ILE A 176 -5.74 8.05 6.07
N SER A 177 -5.29 7.01 6.76
CA SER A 177 -4.15 6.21 6.30
C SER A 177 -4.61 4.96 5.58
N THR A 178 -3.84 4.52 4.59
CA THR A 178 -4.13 3.31 3.83
C THR A 178 -2.86 2.69 3.28
N GLY A 179 -2.92 1.40 2.98
CA GLY A 179 -1.86 0.66 2.31
C GLY A 179 -2.29 -0.76 1.96
N VAL A 180 -1.50 -1.40 1.13
CA VAL A 180 -1.72 -2.78 0.67
C VAL A 180 -0.57 -3.66 1.12
N SER A 181 -0.85 -4.90 1.55
CA SER A 181 0.20 -5.86 1.92
C SER A 181 1.10 -5.30 3.02
N LYS A 182 2.42 -5.29 2.84
CA LYS A 182 3.36 -4.62 3.75
C LYS A 182 3.04 -3.14 3.98
N GLY A 183 2.54 -2.43 2.96
CA GLY A 183 2.03 -1.06 3.14
C GLY A 183 0.83 -1.00 4.09
N GLY A 184 -0.07 -2.00 4.02
CA GLY A 184 -1.16 -2.16 4.98
C GLY A 184 -0.66 -2.42 6.40
N MET A 185 0.35 -3.30 6.57
CA MET A 185 1.03 -3.47 7.88
C MET A 185 1.60 -2.13 8.37
N ALA A 186 2.23 -1.35 7.46
CA ALA A 186 2.78 -0.03 7.80
C ALA A 186 1.72 0.94 8.31
N SER A 187 0.53 0.95 7.73
CA SER A 187 -0.60 1.75 8.23
C SER A 187 -1.05 1.30 9.64
N VAL A 188 -1.06 -0.01 9.91
CA VAL A 188 -1.47 -0.55 11.21
C VAL A 188 -0.45 -0.22 12.30
N TYR A 189 0.87 -0.46 12.07
CA TYR A 189 1.85 -0.15 13.10
C TYR A 189 2.03 1.37 13.28
N HIS A 190 1.85 2.18 12.23
CA HIS A 190 1.77 3.63 12.39
C HIS A 190 0.62 4.01 13.32
N ARG A 191 -0.59 3.49 13.08
CA ARG A 191 -1.76 3.72 13.91
C ARG A 191 -1.57 3.27 15.36
N ARG A 192 -0.83 2.16 15.59
CA ARG A 192 -0.47 1.66 16.91
C ARG A 192 0.41 2.64 17.67
N PHE A 193 1.44 3.18 17.05
CA PHE A 193 2.40 4.07 17.71
C PHE A 193 1.90 5.51 17.81
N TYR A 194 1.07 5.95 16.86
CA TYR A 194 0.55 7.31 16.75
C TYR A 194 -0.97 7.31 16.49
N PRO A 195 -1.78 6.91 17.49
CA PRO A 195 -3.21 6.64 17.31
C PRO A 195 -4.06 7.88 17.00
N HIS A 196 -3.51 9.09 17.19
CA HIS A 196 -4.21 10.36 16.94
C HIS A 196 -3.80 11.07 15.66
N ASP A 197 -2.90 10.50 14.90
CA ASP A 197 -2.42 11.12 13.66
C ASP A 197 -3.47 11.16 12.56
N VAL A 198 -4.29 10.13 12.47
CA VAL A 198 -5.31 9.99 11.43
C VAL A 198 -6.67 9.64 12.01
N ASP A 199 -7.74 9.97 11.29
CA ASP A 199 -9.13 9.77 11.71
C ASP A 199 -9.64 8.35 11.41
N GLY A 200 -8.99 7.64 10.50
CA GLY A 200 -9.28 6.24 10.17
C GLY A 200 -8.15 5.58 9.41
N THR A 201 -8.14 4.25 9.40
CA THR A 201 -7.12 3.45 8.71
C THR A 201 -7.80 2.35 7.89
N VAL A 202 -7.56 2.33 6.59
CA VAL A 202 -8.09 1.32 5.65
C VAL A 202 -6.94 0.43 5.18
N VAL A 203 -7.03 -0.84 5.47
CA VAL A 203 -5.94 -1.82 5.34
C VAL A 203 -6.33 -2.91 4.36
N TYR A 204 -5.55 -3.08 3.30
CA TYR A 204 -5.81 -4.09 2.27
C TYR A 204 -4.78 -5.21 2.34
N SER A 205 -5.24 -6.44 2.39
CA SER A 205 -4.41 -7.66 2.23
C SER A 205 -3.13 -7.63 3.08
N ALA A 206 -3.21 -7.14 4.32
CA ALA A 206 -2.07 -7.06 5.22
C ALA A 206 -1.93 -8.34 6.05
N PRO A 207 -0.82 -9.07 5.91
CA PRO A 207 -0.53 -10.21 6.78
C PRO A 207 -0.23 -9.78 8.22
N ASN A 208 -0.35 -10.72 9.17
CA ASN A 208 -0.06 -10.50 10.57
C ASN A 208 0.62 -11.74 11.19
N ASN A 209 1.85 -12.00 10.83
CA ASN A 209 2.63 -13.10 11.39
C ASN A 209 3.03 -12.76 12.83
N VAL A 210 2.26 -13.25 13.79
CA VAL A 210 2.48 -12.99 15.23
C VAL A 210 3.54 -13.90 15.80
N ASP A 211 3.57 -15.15 15.35
CA ASP A 211 4.58 -16.16 15.71
C ASP A 211 5.26 -16.69 14.44
N ASP A 212 6.48 -16.22 14.17
CA ASP A 212 7.26 -16.58 12.99
C ASP A 212 7.68 -18.08 12.95
N ALA A 213 7.47 -18.80 14.03
CA ALA A 213 7.76 -20.25 14.12
C ALA A 213 6.53 -21.12 13.88
N ASP A 214 5.31 -20.53 13.79
CA ASP A 214 4.06 -21.26 13.56
C ASP A 214 3.46 -20.91 12.20
N ASP A 215 3.72 -21.76 11.21
CA ASP A 215 3.20 -21.63 9.86
C ASP A 215 1.88 -22.40 9.62
N SER A 216 1.28 -22.99 10.66
CA SER A 216 0.11 -23.87 10.56
C SER A 216 -1.12 -23.24 9.90
N ALA A 217 -1.28 -21.92 10.03
CA ALA A 217 -2.35 -21.17 9.38
C ALA A 217 -2.20 -21.18 7.85
N TYR A 218 -0.97 -21.06 7.35
CA TYR A 218 -0.65 -21.10 5.92
C TYR A 218 -0.86 -22.50 5.34
N ASP A 219 -0.39 -23.53 6.04
CA ASP A 219 -0.59 -24.92 5.63
C ASP A 219 -2.08 -25.28 5.62
N THR A 220 -2.83 -24.87 6.65
CA THR A 220 -4.29 -25.05 6.72
C THR A 220 -4.98 -24.32 5.57
N PHE A 221 -4.58 -23.11 5.25
CA PHE A 221 -5.14 -22.35 4.14
C PHE A 221 -4.92 -23.08 2.81
N LEU A 222 -3.67 -23.44 2.50
CA LEU A 222 -3.31 -24.13 1.25
C LEU A 222 -3.99 -25.50 1.11
N ALA A 223 -4.23 -26.20 2.21
CA ALA A 223 -4.97 -27.47 2.21
C ALA A 223 -6.46 -27.32 1.90
N ASN A 224 -7.04 -26.11 2.04
CA ASN A 224 -8.48 -25.89 1.95
C ASN A 224 -8.90 -24.91 0.85
N VAL A 225 -8.02 -24.01 0.37
CA VAL A 225 -8.35 -22.99 -0.63
C VAL A 225 -8.76 -23.61 -1.98
N GLY A 226 -9.77 -23.03 -2.62
CA GLY A 226 -10.26 -23.47 -3.93
C GLY A 226 -10.79 -24.91 -3.94
N THR A 227 -10.76 -25.56 -5.10
CA THR A 227 -11.24 -26.93 -5.24
C THR A 227 -10.14 -27.97 -4.99
N PRO A 228 -10.48 -29.20 -4.53
CA PRO A 228 -9.48 -30.29 -4.41
C PRO A 228 -8.74 -30.59 -5.71
N ALA A 229 -9.45 -30.53 -6.85
CA ALA A 229 -8.85 -30.77 -8.17
C ALA A 229 -7.81 -29.68 -8.52
N CYS A 230 -8.11 -28.41 -8.21
CA CYS A 230 -7.17 -27.32 -8.42
C CYS A 230 -5.90 -27.50 -7.59
N ARG A 231 -6.02 -27.78 -6.29
CA ARG A 231 -4.87 -28.04 -5.42
C ARG A 231 -4.01 -29.18 -5.93
N ALA A 232 -4.64 -30.32 -6.30
CA ALA A 232 -3.93 -31.47 -6.85
C ALA A 232 -3.19 -31.13 -8.15
N SER A 233 -3.77 -30.32 -9.03
CA SER A 233 -3.10 -29.88 -10.27
C SER A 233 -1.87 -29.03 -9.98
N LEU A 234 -1.97 -28.08 -9.04
CA LEU A 234 -0.85 -27.21 -8.64
C LEU A 234 0.30 -28.01 -8.00
N GLU A 235 -0.01 -28.96 -7.12
CA GLU A 235 0.98 -29.84 -6.51
C GLU A 235 1.65 -30.76 -7.56
N ALA A 236 0.88 -31.27 -8.53
CA ALA A 236 1.41 -32.10 -9.61
C ALA A 236 2.38 -31.32 -10.51
N VAL A 237 2.06 -30.08 -10.85
CA VAL A 237 2.95 -29.19 -11.62
C VAL A 237 4.22 -28.86 -10.85
N GLN A 238 4.13 -28.57 -9.55
CA GLN A 238 5.34 -28.35 -8.72
C GLN A 238 6.24 -29.60 -8.73
N ARG A 239 5.63 -30.76 -8.55
CA ARG A 239 6.35 -32.03 -8.55
C ARG A 239 7.03 -32.26 -9.89
N GLU A 240 6.32 -32.07 -10.99
CA GLU A 240 6.85 -32.29 -12.35
C GLU A 240 7.98 -31.30 -12.67
N ALA A 241 7.85 -30.04 -12.26
CA ALA A 241 8.92 -29.04 -12.38
C ALA A 241 10.21 -29.50 -11.68
N LEU A 242 10.11 -30.10 -10.50
CA LEU A 242 11.27 -30.66 -9.80
C LEU A 242 11.82 -31.94 -10.41
N LEU A 243 10.98 -32.78 -11.01
CA LEU A 243 11.45 -33.97 -11.73
C LEU A 243 12.24 -33.62 -13.00
N ARG A 244 11.86 -32.54 -13.69
CA ARG A 244 12.58 -32.03 -14.88
C ARG A 244 13.62 -30.96 -14.54
N ARG A 245 14.05 -30.91 -13.26
CA ARG A 245 14.92 -29.87 -12.73
C ARG A 245 16.12 -29.54 -13.62
N ASP A 246 16.86 -30.54 -14.08
CA ASP A 246 18.12 -30.31 -14.79
C ASP A 246 17.89 -29.56 -16.12
N GLU A 247 16.82 -29.88 -16.85
CA GLU A 247 16.41 -29.17 -18.05
C GLU A 247 15.89 -27.77 -17.74
N MET A 248 15.06 -27.62 -16.71
CA MET A 248 14.49 -26.33 -16.28
C MET A 248 15.55 -25.37 -15.78
N VAL A 249 16.52 -25.86 -14.99
CA VAL A 249 17.63 -25.03 -14.47
C VAL A 249 18.56 -24.60 -15.61
N ALA A 250 18.87 -25.48 -16.58
CA ALA A 250 19.67 -25.11 -17.73
C ALA A 250 19.03 -23.95 -18.53
N ARG A 251 17.70 -23.97 -18.72
CA ARG A 251 16.97 -22.86 -19.36
C ARG A 251 17.03 -21.58 -18.52
N TYR A 252 16.91 -21.73 -17.20
CA TYR A 252 16.95 -20.59 -16.29
C TYR A 252 18.32 -19.92 -16.28
N GLU A 253 19.41 -20.72 -16.34
CA GLU A 253 20.77 -20.22 -16.45
C GLU A 253 21.02 -19.54 -17.81
N GLU A 254 20.54 -20.12 -18.90
CA GLU A 254 20.64 -19.54 -20.24
C GLU A 254 19.93 -18.19 -20.33
N TRP A 255 18.67 -18.12 -19.84
CA TRP A 255 17.93 -16.88 -19.77
C TRP A 255 18.65 -15.82 -18.90
N ALA A 256 19.12 -16.21 -17.71
CA ALA A 256 19.79 -15.30 -16.80
C ALA A 256 21.10 -14.76 -17.40
N ALA A 257 21.88 -15.62 -18.06
CA ALA A 257 23.09 -15.20 -18.76
C ALA A 257 22.80 -14.21 -19.89
N GLY A 258 21.74 -14.47 -20.68
CA GLY A 258 21.29 -13.56 -21.75
C GLY A 258 20.85 -12.18 -21.24
N GLU A 259 20.29 -12.11 -20.04
CA GLU A 259 19.82 -10.89 -19.38
C GLU A 259 20.86 -10.27 -18.43
N GLY A 260 22.06 -10.84 -18.32
CA GLY A 260 23.11 -10.38 -17.41
C GLY A 260 22.73 -10.49 -15.93
N ARG A 261 21.90 -11.47 -15.56
CA ARG A 261 21.42 -11.69 -14.19
C ARG A 261 22.28 -12.67 -13.42
N THR A 262 22.36 -12.51 -12.11
CA THR A 262 23.16 -13.34 -11.22
C THR A 262 22.33 -13.81 -10.02
N PHE A 263 22.85 -14.81 -9.28
CA PHE A 263 22.19 -15.48 -8.17
C PHE A 263 23.06 -15.52 -6.88
N THR A 264 23.89 -14.52 -6.68
CA THR A 264 24.87 -14.48 -5.59
C THR A 264 24.19 -14.49 -4.24
N VAL A 265 23.09 -13.75 -4.08
CA VAL A 265 22.34 -13.66 -2.82
C VAL A 265 21.79 -15.02 -2.40
N ILE A 266 21.16 -15.76 -3.31
CA ILE A 266 20.57 -17.09 -3.03
C ILE A 266 21.66 -18.19 -3.05
N GLY A 267 22.73 -18.00 -3.77
CA GLY A 267 23.86 -18.94 -3.87
C GLY A 267 23.76 -19.92 -5.04
N GLY A 268 23.16 -19.52 -6.17
CA GLY A 268 23.15 -20.26 -7.43
C GLY A 268 21.77 -20.44 -8.05
N ALA A 269 21.74 -20.70 -9.36
CA ALA A 269 20.52 -20.82 -10.14
C ALA A 269 19.65 -22.02 -9.71
N ASP A 270 20.24 -23.18 -9.40
CA ASP A 270 19.48 -24.36 -8.94
C ASP A 270 18.78 -24.09 -7.60
N ARG A 271 19.43 -23.36 -6.68
CA ARG A 271 18.80 -22.92 -5.44
C ARG A 271 17.65 -21.93 -5.71
N ALA A 272 17.87 -20.94 -6.55
CA ALA A 272 16.86 -19.97 -6.96
C ALA A 272 15.67 -20.64 -7.63
N TYR A 273 15.92 -21.61 -8.49
CA TYR A 273 14.90 -22.42 -9.14
C TYR A 273 14.05 -23.22 -8.14
N GLU A 274 14.69 -23.96 -7.20
CA GLU A 274 13.94 -24.71 -6.18
C GLU A 274 13.04 -23.79 -5.37
N LEU A 275 13.55 -22.63 -4.95
CA LEU A 275 12.77 -21.64 -4.23
C LEU A 275 11.59 -21.12 -5.07
N ALA A 276 11.81 -20.84 -6.36
CA ALA A 276 10.74 -20.42 -7.27
C ALA A 276 9.63 -21.47 -7.39
N VAL A 277 10.01 -22.75 -7.48
CA VAL A 277 9.03 -23.86 -7.51
C VAL A 277 8.25 -23.94 -6.19
N LEU A 278 8.92 -23.84 -5.03
CA LEU A 278 8.25 -23.87 -3.72
C LEU A 278 7.28 -22.69 -3.54
N ARG A 279 7.61 -21.55 -4.09
CA ARG A 279 6.76 -20.35 -4.03
C ARG A 279 5.62 -20.36 -5.04
N ALA A 280 5.62 -21.23 -6.04
CA ALA A 280 4.64 -21.21 -7.13
C ALA A 280 3.19 -21.40 -6.64
N VAL A 281 2.92 -22.32 -5.73
CA VAL A 281 1.55 -22.55 -5.23
C VAL A 281 1.04 -21.39 -4.39
N PRO A 282 1.75 -20.87 -3.35
CA PRO A 282 1.28 -19.71 -2.63
C PRO A 282 1.17 -18.45 -3.51
N MET A 283 2.10 -18.23 -4.47
CA MET A 283 2.02 -17.11 -5.42
C MET A 283 0.83 -17.25 -6.38
N TYR A 284 0.50 -18.48 -6.77
CA TYR A 284 -0.69 -18.73 -7.58
C TYR A 284 -1.97 -18.27 -6.85
N TRP A 285 -2.15 -18.64 -5.59
CA TRP A 285 -3.30 -18.21 -4.80
C TRP A 285 -3.26 -16.73 -4.46
N GLN A 286 -2.08 -16.14 -4.37
CA GLN A 286 -1.92 -14.72 -4.10
C GLN A 286 -2.28 -13.83 -5.30
N TYR A 287 -2.02 -14.29 -6.54
CA TYR A 287 -2.15 -13.42 -7.73
C TYR A 287 -2.80 -14.08 -8.95
N GLY A 288 -2.94 -15.38 -8.96
CA GLY A 288 -3.45 -16.16 -10.09
C GLY A 288 -4.97 -16.20 -10.16
N ASP A 289 -5.47 -17.07 -11.06
CA ASP A 289 -6.89 -17.30 -11.26
C ASP A 289 -7.42 -18.37 -10.29
N PRO A 290 -8.35 -18.05 -9.39
CA PRO A 290 -8.89 -18.99 -8.42
C PRO A 290 -9.65 -20.19 -9.06
N LEU A 291 -10.00 -20.07 -10.34
CA LEU A 291 -10.65 -21.15 -11.10
C LEU A 291 -9.67 -22.18 -11.64
N CYS A 292 -8.36 -22.00 -11.42
CA CYS A 292 -7.29 -22.86 -11.94
C CYS A 292 -7.26 -23.03 -13.47
N THR A 293 -7.84 -22.10 -14.20
CA THR A 293 -7.70 -22.08 -15.66
C THR A 293 -6.26 -21.77 -16.03
N GLY A 294 -5.67 -22.53 -16.94
CA GLY A 294 -4.31 -22.33 -17.41
C GLY A 294 -3.19 -22.89 -16.51
N VAL A 295 -3.52 -23.72 -15.51
CA VAL A 295 -2.54 -24.62 -14.88
C VAL A 295 -2.25 -25.74 -15.89
N PRO A 296 -0.99 -25.97 -16.30
CA PRO A 296 -0.66 -26.97 -17.30
C PRO A 296 -0.87 -28.40 -16.76
N ASP A 297 -1.14 -29.34 -17.67
CA ASP A 297 -1.11 -30.75 -17.33
C ASP A 297 0.33 -31.17 -17.00
N PRO A 298 0.57 -32.07 -16.03
CA PRO A 298 1.91 -32.58 -15.73
C PRO A 298 2.64 -33.19 -16.93
N THR A 299 1.92 -33.66 -17.96
CA THR A 299 2.48 -34.19 -19.20
C THR A 299 2.81 -33.12 -20.25
N ALA A 300 2.51 -31.84 -19.96
CA ALA A 300 2.84 -30.71 -20.83
C ALA A 300 4.35 -30.65 -21.11
N SER A 301 4.72 -29.97 -22.18
CA SER A 301 6.13 -29.79 -22.53
C SER A 301 6.89 -29.02 -21.44
N THR A 302 8.20 -29.22 -21.38
CA THR A 302 9.08 -28.43 -20.47
C THR A 302 8.94 -26.93 -20.72
N GLU A 303 8.74 -26.51 -21.98
CA GLU A 303 8.48 -25.12 -22.35
C GLU A 303 7.22 -24.56 -21.69
N GLU A 304 6.12 -25.29 -21.74
CA GLU A 304 4.85 -24.87 -21.13
C GLU A 304 4.95 -24.81 -19.60
N LEU A 305 5.60 -25.79 -18.97
CA LEU A 305 5.85 -25.79 -17.53
C LEU A 305 6.74 -24.62 -17.11
N TYR A 306 7.81 -24.37 -17.86
CA TYR A 306 8.72 -23.26 -17.58
C TYR A 306 8.00 -21.91 -17.70
N THR A 307 7.27 -21.70 -18.78
CA THR A 307 6.49 -20.48 -19.03
C THR A 307 5.44 -20.26 -17.94
N TRP A 308 4.76 -21.32 -17.52
CA TRP A 308 3.80 -21.24 -16.42
C TRP A 308 4.46 -20.90 -15.08
N LEU A 309 5.59 -21.54 -14.77
CA LEU A 309 6.35 -21.26 -13.54
C LEU A 309 6.84 -19.82 -13.51
N ASP A 310 7.39 -19.33 -14.62
CA ASP A 310 7.85 -17.94 -14.72
C ASP A 310 6.69 -16.95 -14.54
N ARG A 311 5.58 -17.17 -15.24
CA ARG A 311 4.38 -16.32 -15.09
C ARG A 311 3.81 -16.33 -13.66
N THR A 312 3.90 -17.47 -12.96
CA THR A 312 3.28 -17.66 -11.64
C THR A 312 4.18 -17.19 -10.50
N SER A 313 5.44 -17.62 -10.51
CA SER A 313 6.40 -17.34 -9.44
C SER A 313 7.33 -16.16 -9.79
N GLY A 314 7.48 -15.84 -11.08
CA GLY A 314 8.37 -14.78 -11.56
C GLY A 314 9.84 -15.13 -11.35
N LEU A 315 10.46 -15.90 -12.24
CA LEU A 315 11.86 -16.37 -12.10
C LEU A 315 12.85 -15.21 -11.87
N ALA A 316 12.60 -14.04 -12.47
CA ALA A 316 13.37 -12.83 -12.23
C ALA A 316 13.39 -12.38 -10.75
N ASN A 317 12.37 -12.73 -9.95
CA ASN A 317 12.26 -12.35 -8.54
C ASN A 317 13.34 -12.97 -7.65
N TYR A 318 13.99 -14.03 -8.12
CA TYR A 318 15.04 -14.78 -7.40
C TYR A 318 16.44 -14.45 -7.88
N THR A 319 16.61 -13.39 -8.68
CA THR A 319 17.92 -12.88 -9.13
C THR A 319 18.39 -11.71 -8.27
N ASP A 320 19.70 -11.47 -8.25
CA ASP A 320 20.31 -10.38 -7.48
C ASP A 320 19.74 -9.00 -7.86
N GLY A 321 19.40 -8.80 -9.14
CA GLY A 321 18.83 -7.54 -9.63
C GLY A 321 17.48 -7.18 -8.99
N THR A 322 16.71 -8.18 -8.57
CA THR A 322 15.44 -7.97 -7.84
C THR A 322 15.65 -8.03 -6.32
N LEU A 323 16.46 -8.97 -5.84
CA LEU A 323 16.62 -9.17 -4.40
C LEU A 323 17.40 -8.05 -3.72
N THR A 324 18.42 -7.50 -4.36
CA THR A 324 19.26 -6.45 -3.77
C THR A 324 18.45 -5.18 -3.43
N PRO A 325 17.62 -4.63 -4.32
CA PRO A 325 16.71 -3.52 -3.97
C PRO A 325 15.70 -3.89 -2.89
N LEU A 326 15.27 -5.17 -2.82
CA LEU A 326 14.31 -5.68 -1.83
C LEU A 326 14.96 -6.11 -0.50
N THR A 327 16.27 -5.96 -0.33
CA THR A 327 16.94 -6.26 0.94
C THR A 327 16.26 -5.61 2.15
N PRO A 328 15.80 -4.35 2.12
CA PRO A 328 15.08 -3.75 3.25
C PRO A 328 13.77 -4.47 3.60
N TYR A 329 13.07 -4.99 2.59
CA TYR A 329 11.86 -5.80 2.80
C TYR A 329 12.17 -7.08 3.54
N PHE A 330 13.09 -7.88 3.02
CA PHE A 330 13.47 -9.15 3.64
C PHE A 330 14.15 -8.96 5.00
N TYR A 331 14.87 -7.85 5.19
CA TYR A 331 15.39 -7.48 6.51
C TYR A 331 14.28 -7.30 7.54
N GLN A 332 13.22 -6.53 7.19
CA GLN A 332 12.09 -6.33 8.10
C GLN A 332 11.30 -7.63 8.35
N LEU A 333 11.14 -8.49 7.33
CA LEU A 333 10.54 -9.82 7.52
C LEU A 333 11.35 -10.66 8.50
N GLY A 334 12.66 -10.74 8.32
CA GLY A 334 13.55 -11.55 9.17
C GLY A 334 13.86 -10.95 10.52
N THR A 335 13.39 -9.71 10.81
CA THR A 335 13.65 -9.08 12.10
C THR A 335 12.40 -8.76 12.90
N GLN A 336 11.27 -8.47 12.25
CA GLN A 336 10.08 -8.01 12.97
C GLN A 336 8.74 -8.51 12.42
N LEU A 337 8.60 -8.65 11.07
CA LEU A 337 7.29 -8.86 10.46
C LEU A 337 6.92 -10.34 10.31
N GLY A 338 7.92 -11.24 10.37
CA GLY A 338 7.74 -12.67 10.09
C GLY A 338 7.59 -12.99 8.60
N TYR A 339 7.88 -14.23 8.24
CA TYR A 339 7.81 -14.70 6.86
C TYR A 339 7.43 -16.18 6.79
N PRO A 340 6.35 -16.54 6.09
CA PRO A 340 5.85 -17.91 6.11
C PRO A 340 6.78 -18.88 5.35
N GLN A 341 6.94 -20.04 5.93
CA GLN A 341 7.45 -21.24 5.28
C GLN A 341 6.28 -22.20 5.04
N TYR A 342 6.16 -22.71 3.83
CA TYR A 342 5.06 -23.59 3.44
C TYR A 342 5.47 -25.04 3.53
N SER A 343 4.54 -25.92 3.90
CA SER A 343 4.77 -27.36 3.93
C SER A 343 5.20 -27.89 2.56
N THR A 344 6.23 -28.71 2.57
CA THR A 344 6.81 -29.37 1.39
C THR A 344 6.64 -30.90 1.43
N ALA A 345 5.73 -31.39 2.27
CA ALA A 345 5.56 -32.84 2.49
C ALA A 345 5.27 -33.62 1.20
N HIS A 346 4.49 -33.03 0.27
CA HIS A 346 4.17 -33.62 -1.04
C HIS A 346 5.37 -33.67 -2.01
N LEU A 347 6.47 -32.96 -1.70
CA LEU A 347 7.69 -32.91 -2.51
C LEU A 347 8.85 -33.71 -1.91
N THR A 348 8.56 -34.56 -0.92
CA THR A 348 9.58 -35.39 -0.25
C THR A 348 10.40 -36.18 -1.27
N GLY A 349 11.73 -36.12 -1.12
CA GLY A 349 12.70 -36.80 -1.99
C GLY A 349 13.06 -36.02 -3.27
N LEU A 350 12.45 -34.87 -3.53
CA LEU A 350 12.74 -34.01 -4.71
C LEU A 350 13.54 -32.76 -4.35
N LEU A 351 13.55 -32.35 -3.08
CA LEU A 351 14.23 -31.15 -2.64
C LEU A 351 15.71 -31.39 -2.37
N ARG A 352 16.55 -30.42 -2.76
CA ARG A 352 18.01 -30.45 -2.60
C ARG A 352 18.49 -29.53 -1.47
N TYR A 353 17.71 -28.50 -1.11
CA TYR A 353 18.14 -27.40 -0.26
C TYR A 353 17.25 -27.22 0.97
N PRO A 354 17.44 -28.00 2.05
CA PRO A 354 16.72 -27.77 3.30
C PRO A 354 16.85 -26.34 3.81
N GLY A 355 15.77 -25.76 4.32
CA GLY A 355 15.74 -24.39 4.83
C GLY A 355 15.78 -23.29 3.76
N ILE A 356 15.64 -23.62 2.48
CA ILE A 356 15.68 -22.64 1.38
C ILE A 356 14.59 -21.56 1.50
N GLN A 357 13.47 -21.84 2.18
CA GLN A 357 12.37 -20.89 2.38
C GLN A 357 12.64 -19.88 3.51
N GLU A 358 13.67 -20.08 4.33
CA GLU A 358 14.03 -19.14 5.40
C GLU A 358 14.36 -17.75 4.83
N VAL A 359 13.96 -16.69 5.53
CA VAL A 359 14.23 -15.30 5.12
C VAL A 359 15.73 -15.05 4.88
N ARG A 360 16.59 -15.76 5.61
CA ARG A 360 18.05 -15.70 5.44
C ARG A 360 18.51 -15.96 3.99
N THR A 361 17.75 -16.72 3.22
CA THR A 361 18.04 -17.01 1.80
C THR A 361 17.97 -15.76 0.90
N TYR A 362 17.19 -14.76 1.28
CA TYR A 362 16.96 -13.54 0.50
C TYR A 362 17.83 -12.35 0.93
N VAL A 363 18.67 -12.53 1.97
CA VAL A 363 19.47 -11.44 2.54
C VAL A 363 20.94 -11.84 2.59
N SER A 364 21.82 -10.95 2.14
CA SER A 364 23.27 -11.18 2.21
C SER A 364 23.73 -11.51 3.65
N ARG A 365 24.72 -12.41 3.76
CA ARG A 365 25.17 -12.94 5.06
C ARG A 365 25.91 -11.92 5.94
N ASP A 366 26.39 -10.83 5.36
CA ASP A 366 27.01 -9.72 6.08
C ASP A 366 25.98 -8.83 6.81
N ILE A 367 24.69 -8.95 6.48
CA ILE A 367 23.61 -8.23 7.17
C ILE A 367 23.09 -9.08 8.32
N PRO A 368 23.20 -8.63 9.58
CA PRO A 368 22.72 -9.40 10.72
C PRO A 368 21.18 -9.45 10.73
N LEU A 369 20.62 -10.65 10.87
CA LEU A 369 19.18 -10.86 11.10
C LEU A 369 19.01 -11.44 12.51
N ARG A 370 18.24 -10.72 13.34
CA ARG A 370 17.80 -11.19 14.65
C ARG A 370 16.33 -10.90 14.81
N PHE A 371 15.52 -11.93 14.82
CA PHE A 371 14.09 -11.80 14.97
C PHE A 371 13.68 -11.27 16.35
N GLN A 372 12.69 -10.37 16.36
CA GLN A 372 12.14 -9.69 17.54
C GLN A 372 10.69 -10.13 17.73
N PRO A 373 10.41 -11.22 18.45
CA PRO A 373 9.08 -11.84 18.50
C PRO A 373 8.00 -10.94 19.12
N HIS A 374 8.42 -9.88 19.81
CA HIS A 374 7.48 -8.96 20.44
C HIS A 374 6.90 -7.91 19.46
N ALA A 375 7.50 -7.70 18.30
CA ALA A 375 7.14 -6.62 17.41
C ALA A 375 5.69 -6.77 16.92
N MET A 376 5.38 -7.82 16.16
CA MET A 376 4.03 -8.05 15.66
C MET A 376 3.05 -8.50 16.76
N ALA A 377 3.53 -9.22 17.78
CA ALA A 377 2.70 -9.56 18.94
C ALA A 377 2.19 -8.33 19.70
N ASP A 378 2.95 -7.23 19.76
CA ASP A 378 2.50 -5.96 20.33
C ASP A 378 1.45 -5.28 19.43
N ILE A 379 1.67 -5.28 18.12
CA ILE A 379 0.73 -4.71 17.15
C ILE A 379 -0.61 -5.47 17.19
N ASP A 380 -0.59 -6.82 17.13
CA ASP A 380 -1.79 -7.65 17.22
C ASP A 380 -2.57 -7.40 18.51
N ARG A 381 -1.86 -7.42 19.64
CA ARG A 381 -2.47 -7.15 20.94
C ARG A 381 -3.14 -5.79 20.99
N TRP A 382 -2.51 -4.75 20.42
CA TRP A 382 -3.10 -3.41 20.38
C TRP A 382 -4.35 -3.39 19.50
N VAL A 383 -4.30 -3.98 18.30
CA VAL A 383 -5.49 -4.07 17.42
C VAL A 383 -6.67 -4.67 18.17
N ARG A 384 -6.44 -5.75 18.95
CA ARG A 384 -7.49 -6.48 19.65
C ARG A 384 -7.99 -5.80 20.94
N LYS A 385 -7.16 -4.98 21.59
CA LYS A 385 -7.48 -4.38 22.90
C LYS A 385 -7.87 -2.91 22.81
N ASP A 386 -7.23 -2.15 21.93
CA ASP A 386 -7.29 -0.69 21.90
C ASP A 386 -7.52 -0.14 20.49
N GLY A 387 -7.47 -0.98 19.46
CA GLY A 387 -7.61 -0.59 18.06
C GLY A 387 -8.94 0.10 17.79
N SER A 388 -8.90 1.23 17.08
CA SER A 388 -10.12 1.96 16.72
C SER A 388 -10.05 2.55 15.33
N ARG A 389 -11.20 2.62 14.65
CA ARG A 389 -11.35 3.13 13.29
C ARG A 389 -10.40 2.42 12.33
N LEU A 390 -10.50 1.08 12.31
CA LEU A 390 -9.73 0.17 11.46
C LEU A 390 -10.67 -0.59 10.54
N LEU A 391 -10.48 -0.47 9.25
CA LEU A 391 -11.16 -1.27 8.23
C LEU A 391 -10.13 -2.16 7.54
N PHE A 392 -10.29 -3.46 7.67
CA PHE A 392 -9.48 -4.45 6.97
C PHE A 392 -10.27 -5.07 5.83
N VAL A 393 -9.67 -5.13 4.65
CA VAL A 393 -10.25 -5.80 3.47
C VAL A 393 -9.27 -6.87 3.00
N TYR A 394 -9.75 -8.12 2.96
CA TYR A 394 -8.96 -9.28 2.55
C TYR A 394 -9.63 -10.02 1.39
N GLY A 395 -8.84 -10.67 0.57
CA GLY A 395 -9.33 -11.65 -0.41
C GLY A 395 -9.51 -13.02 0.22
N GLU A 396 -10.59 -13.70 -0.13
CA GLU A 396 -10.89 -15.07 0.35
C GLU A 396 -9.78 -16.05 -0.04
N ASN A 397 -9.22 -15.90 -1.25
CA ASN A 397 -8.24 -16.80 -1.84
C ASN A 397 -6.79 -16.31 -1.67
N ASP A 398 -6.54 -15.34 -0.79
CA ASP A 398 -5.22 -14.72 -0.63
C ASP A 398 -4.32 -15.53 0.31
N ALA A 399 -3.43 -16.33 -0.23
CA ALA A 399 -2.45 -17.10 0.54
C ALA A 399 -1.52 -16.24 1.41
N ALA A 400 -1.21 -15.00 0.98
CA ALA A 400 -0.33 -14.11 1.74
C ALA A 400 -0.97 -13.65 3.05
N THR A 401 -2.29 -13.76 3.19
CA THR A 401 -3.06 -13.33 4.37
C THR A 401 -3.77 -14.50 5.07
N ALA A 402 -3.24 -15.71 4.95
CA ALA A 402 -3.70 -16.86 5.75
C ALA A 402 -3.59 -16.52 7.25
N GLU A 403 -2.50 -15.90 7.68
CA GLU A 403 -2.43 -15.15 8.94
C GLU A 403 -2.77 -13.68 8.69
N ARG A 404 -3.89 -13.23 9.25
CA ARG A 404 -4.41 -11.87 9.12
C ARG A 404 -4.70 -11.25 10.48
N PHE A 405 -4.81 -9.94 10.52
CA PHE A 405 -5.26 -9.24 11.73
C PHE A 405 -6.64 -9.73 12.17
N ARG A 406 -6.83 -9.77 13.49
CA ARG A 406 -8.10 -10.18 14.12
C ARG A 406 -8.55 -9.08 15.07
N LEU A 407 -9.83 -8.79 15.05
CA LEU A 407 -10.43 -7.89 16.03
C LEU A 407 -10.64 -8.62 17.36
N GLY A 408 -10.71 -7.87 18.43
CA GLY A 408 -10.98 -8.38 19.76
C GLY A 408 -12.01 -7.53 20.50
N PRO A 409 -12.36 -7.88 21.74
CA PRO A 409 -13.39 -7.19 22.51
C PRO A 409 -13.12 -5.70 22.77
N GLY A 410 -11.85 -5.27 22.65
CA GLY A 410 -11.47 -3.86 22.83
C GLY A 410 -11.43 -3.07 21.52
N SER A 411 -11.54 -3.73 20.35
CA SER A 411 -11.59 -3.03 19.06
C SER A 411 -12.89 -2.23 18.93
N ARG A 412 -12.81 -0.97 18.53
CA ARG A 412 -13.95 -0.06 18.43
C ARG A 412 -14.03 0.59 17.06
N ASP A 413 -15.24 0.72 16.51
CA ASP A 413 -15.46 1.28 15.17
C ASP A 413 -14.48 0.61 14.15
N ALA A 414 -14.42 -0.72 14.20
CA ALA A 414 -13.49 -1.52 13.41
C ALA A 414 -14.21 -2.72 12.81
N ARG A 415 -13.81 -3.10 11.57
CA ARG A 415 -14.41 -4.24 10.86
C ARG A 415 -13.37 -4.96 9.98
N ILE A 416 -13.66 -6.20 9.67
CA ILE A 416 -12.93 -7.02 8.71
C ILE A 416 -13.91 -7.50 7.66
N ASP A 417 -13.64 -7.19 6.41
CA ASP A 417 -14.44 -7.61 5.26
C ASP A 417 -13.62 -8.55 4.37
N ILE A 418 -14.26 -9.61 3.91
CA ILE A 418 -13.65 -10.62 3.04
C ILE A 418 -14.31 -10.54 1.67
N ALA A 419 -13.52 -10.20 0.66
CA ALA A 419 -13.97 -10.19 -0.72
C ALA A 419 -14.03 -11.63 -1.26
N PRO A 420 -15.22 -12.12 -1.65
CA PRO A 420 -15.39 -13.48 -2.16
C PRO A 420 -14.64 -13.66 -3.48
N ASP A 421 -14.17 -14.88 -3.74
CA ASP A 421 -13.48 -15.28 -4.97
C ASP A 421 -12.28 -14.40 -5.36
N THR A 422 -11.78 -13.58 -4.44
CA THR A 422 -10.74 -12.57 -4.68
C THR A 422 -9.45 -12.94 -3.94
N ASN A 423 -8.33 -12.55 -4.52
CA ASN A 423 -6.99 -12.80 -3.97
C ASN A 423 -6.37 -11.51 -3.37
N HIS A 424 -5.05 -11.38 -3.38
CA HIS A 424 -4.29 -10.23 -2.84
C HIS A 424 -4.68 -8.86 -3.43
N ARG A 425 -5.44 -8.87 -4.53
CA ARG A 425 -5.96 -7.66 -5.18
C ARG A 425 -7.29 -7.18 -4.63
N ALA A 426 -7.77 -7.76 -3.53
CA ALA A 426 -9.01 -7.36 -2.87
C ALA A 426 -9.06 -5.85 -2.58
N ARG A 427 -10.22 -5.26 -2.85
CA ARG A 427 -10.54 -3.85 -2.60
C ARG A 427 -11.96 -3.77 -2.04
N ILE A 428 -12.37 -2.62 -1.52
CA ILE A 428 -13.79 -2.38 -1.15
C ILE A 428 -14.70 -2.68 -2.34
N ALA A 429 -14.31 -2.27 -3.54
CA ALA A 429 -15.05 -2.57 -4.77
C ALA A 429 -15.16 -4.07 -5.11
N SER A 430 -14.37 -4.94 -4.47
CA SER A 430 -14.43 -6.39 -4.66
C SER A 430 -15.36 -7.09 -3.68
N LEU A 431 -15.88 -6.38 -2.68
CA LEU A 431 -16.82 -6.92 -1.70
C LEU A 431 -18.20 -7.12 -2.34
N ASN A 432 -19.06 -7.89 -1.69
CA ASN A 432 -20.47 -7.90 -2.07
C ASN A 432 -21.08 -6.49 -1.91
N ALA A 433 -22.25 -6.24 -2.52
CA ALA A 433 -22.81 -4.91 -2.61
C ALA A 433 -23.12 -4.26 -1.24
N GLU A 434 -23.56 -5.04 -0.26
CA GLU A 434 -23.89 -4.57 1.09
C GLU A 434 -22.62 -4.18 1.85
N ASP A 435 -21.63 -5.07 1.94
CA ASP A 435 -20.36 -4.81 2.60
C ASP A 435 -19.59 -3.67 1.92
N ALA A 436 -19.62 -3.57 0.57
CA ALA A 436 -19.00 -2.46 -0.17
C ALA A 436 -19.64 -1.11 0.16
N ALA A 437 -20.96 -1.06 0.28
CA ALA A 437 -21.69 0.15 0.66
C ALA A 437 -21.34 0.57 2.09
N ASP A 438 -21.34 -0.36 3.03
CA ASP A 438 -21.01 -0.13 4.44
C ASP A 438 -19.55 0.31 4.64
N ALA A 439 -18.61 -0.37 3.96
CA ALA A 439 -17.20 0.00 3.98
C ALA A 439 -16.99 1.41 3.42
N THR A 440 -17.63 1.73 2.30
CA THR A 440 -17.57 3.06 1.68
C THR A 440 -18.13 4.13 2.62
N ALA A 441 -19.31 3.89 3.22
CA ALA A 441 -19.92 4.80 4.20
C ALA A 441 -19.02 5.02 5.43
N THR A 442 -18.35 3.96 5.89
CA THR A 442 -17.39 4.02 6.99
C THR A 442 -16.20 4.93 6.66
N VAL A 443 -15.58 4.76 5.48
CA VAL A 443 -14.45 5.58 5.04
C VAL A 443 -14.87 7.05 4.91
N ARG A 444 -16.01 7.33 4.28
CA ARG A 444 -16.56 8.69 4.15
C ARG A 444 -16.85 9.34 5.50
N ARG A 445 -17.46 8.62 6.40
CA ARG A 445 -17.73 9.11 7.77
C ARG A 445 -16.45 9.48 8.50
N TRP A 446 -15.36 8.69 8.39
CA TRP A 446 -14.06 9.05 8.97
C TRP A 446 -13.43 10.27 8.27
N ALA A 447 -13.74 10.46 6.99
CA ALA A 447 -13.34 11.63 6.21
C ALA A 447 -14.24 12.87 6.42
N GLY A 448 -15.22 12.81 7.34
CA GLY A 448 -16.12 13.94 7.63
C GLY A 448 -17.19 14.19 6.55
N GLN A 449 -17.55 13.18 5.77
CA GLN A 449 -18.50 13.25 4.64
C GLN A 449 -19.77 12.44 4.92
#